data_5fd2fd3bf6ef4de57b8bd818c01a6d26
#
_entry.id   5fd2fd3bf6ef4de57b8bd818c01a6d26
#
_cell.length_a   1.000
_cell.length_b   1.000
_cell.length_c   1.000
_cell.angle_alpha   90.00
_cell.angle_beta   90.00
_cell.angle_gamma   90.00
#
_symmetry.space_group_name_H-M   'P 1'
#
loop_
_entity.id
_entity.type
_entity.pdbx_description
1 polymer ?
#
loop_
_entity_poly.entity_id
_entity_poly.type
_entity_poly.pdbx_seq_one_letter_code
_entity_poly.pdbx_strand_id
1 'polypeptide(L)'
;MKRFIKYFLCLLISLCVFAGTGCGFDVFGSGSRTAADAPLIIRMLDIGQGDAILIERNGKFALIDTGDVEHRPRMAEYLRKYGVKKVDTVIITHPHGDHIGGMFSVFANAEIRQVYDNGVPTSLSTYKTYRKILDKRKIPRRTLRGGEKIQLLDGVPFTVVGPLEKSNARGENSRQNNESIVGLLKYGNFTMLFTGDAEAEEEASILKSGADVKSIVLKAGHHGSKTSSTEEFHHAVSPKAVFISCGAGNNYGHPSRQTMKRLEKWGIDVYRTDRQGTITLTTDGKHYEITKEH
;
A
#
# COMPACT_ATOMS: atom_id res chain seq x y z
N MET A 1 20.53 -61.60 -56.41
CA MET A 1 21.92 -61.72 -56.91
C MET A 1 22.52 -60.28 -56.90
N LYS A 2 23.70 -60.17 -56.27
CA LYS A 2 24.63 -59.00 -56.27
C LYS A 2 24.18 -57.81 -55.38
N ARG A 3 24.80 -57.64 -54.30
CA ARG A 3 26.10 -57.25 -53.75
C ARG A 3 26.00 -55.79 -53.12
N PHE A 4 26.16 -55.86 -51.84
CA PHE A 4 26.69 -54.81 -50.87
C PHE A 4 27.72 -53.85 -51.47
N ILE A 5 27.64 -52.57 -51.05
CA ILE A 5 28.81 -51.78 -50.64
C ILE A 5 28.36 -50.81 -49.53
N LYS A 6 29.07 -50.91 -48.38
CA LYS A 6 29.05 -50.01 -47.24
C LYS A 6 29.79 -48.76 -47.61
N TYR A 7 29.23 -47.59 -47.29
CA TYR A 7 30.06 -46.37 -47.02
C TYR A 7 29.71 -45.84 -45.69
N PHE A 8 30.71 -45.88 -44.82
CA PHE A 8 30.79 -45.24 -43.55
C PHE A 8 31.14 -43.78 -43.83
N LEU A 9 30.25 -42.82 -43.55
CA LEU A 9 30.56 -41.41 -43.65
C LEU A 9 30.51 -40.81 -42.26
N CYS A 10 31.69 -40.50 -41.71
CA CYS A 10 31.86 -39.73 -40.50
C CYS A 10 31.31 -38.32 -40.72
N LEU A 11 30.24 -37.97 -40.04
CA LEU A 11 29.74 -36.59 -39.98
C LEU A 11 30.34 -35.94 -38.74
N LEU A 12 31.32 -35.07 -38.95
CA LEU A 12 31.83 -34.14 -37.98
C LEU A 12 30.75 -33.08 -37.71
N ILE A 13 30.11 -33.17 -36.54
CA ILE A 13 29.21 -32.13 -36.09
C ILE A 13 30.09 -31.00 -35.50
N SER A 14 30.20 -29.94 -36.28
CA SER A 14 30.79 -28.67 -35.83
C SER A 14 29.85 -28.02 -34.84
N LEU A 15 30.27 -27.99 -33.58
CA LEU A 15 29.56 -27.31 -32.51
C LEU A 15 29.80 -25.80 -32.63
N CYS A 16 28.93 -25.08 -33.32
CA CYS A 16 28.92 -23.63 -33.26
C CYS A 16 28.35 -23.19 -31.93
N VAL A 17 29.23 -22.82 -31.02
CA VAL A 17 28.87 -22.06 -29.79
C VAL A 17 28.45 -20.68 -30.21
N PHE A 18 27.15 -20.42 -30.33
CA PHE A 18 26.64 -19.08 -30.38
C PHE A 18 26.70 -18.50 -28.95
N ALA A 19 27.70 -17.68 -28.70
CA ALA A 19 27.71 -16.80 -27.54
C ALA A 19 26.68 -15.70 -27.79
N GLY A 20 25.42 -15.99 -27.43
CA GLY A 20 24.38 -14.98 -27.31
C GLY A 20 24.63 -14.17 -26.05
N THR A 21 25.18 -12.97 -26.19
CA THR A 21 25.20 -11.96 -25.12
C THR A 21 23.79 -11.48 -24.91
N GLY A 22 23.00 -12.26 -24.14
CA GLY A 22 21.78 -11.80 -23.53
C GLY A 22 22.14 -10.94 -22.33
N CYS A 23 22.10 -9.62 -22.46
CA CYS A 23 22.03 -8.74 -21.32
C CYS A 23 20.71 -8.98 -20.56
N GLY A 24 20.69 -10.02 -19.75
CA GLY A 24 19.75 -10.13 -18.65
C GLY A 24 20.27 -9.23 -17.55
N PHE A 25 19.61 -8.09 -17.33
CA PHE A 25 19.84 -7.32 -16.12
C PHE A 25 19.30 -8.12 -14.94
N ASP A 26 20.16 -8.94 -14.31
CA ASP A 26 19.92 -9.42 -12.96
C ASP A 26 20.08 -8.24 -12.02
N VAL A 27 18.98 -7.51 -11.79
CA VAL A 27 18.95 -6.36 -10.88
C VAL A 27 19.20 -6.80 -9.42
N PHE A 28 19.09 -8.10 -9.13
CA PHE A 28 19.38 -8.66 -7.81
C PHE A 28 20.31 -9.88 -7.93
N GLY A 29 21.59 -9.66 -7.64
CA GLY A 29 22.59 -10.74 -7.63
C GLY A 29 22.18 -11.90 -6.73
N SER A 30 22.42 -13.15 -7.16
CA SER A 30 22.20 -14.42 -6.45
C SER A 30 23.20 -14.63 -5.29
N GLY A 31 23.38 -13.63 -4.42
CA GLY A 31 24.01 -13.82 -3.12
C GLY A 31 23.01 -14.41 -2.14
N SER A 32 23.42 -15.27 -1.23
CA SER A 32 22.63 -15.74 -0.09
C SER A 32 22.09 -14.52 0.67
N ARG A 33 20.83 -14.14 0.41
CA ARG A 33 20.19 -13.01 1.08
C ARG A 33 19.96 -13.38 2.52
N THR A 34 20.51 -12.62 3.44
CA THR A 34 20.15 -12.71 4.85
C THR A 34 18.71 -12.20 5.04
N ALA A 35 18.07 -12.57 6.14
CA ALA A 35 16.71 -12.05 6.46
C ALA A 35 16.70 -10.50 6.54
N ALA A 36 17.86 -9.88 6.78
CA ALA A 36 18.03 -8.44 6.79
C ALA A 36 17.95 -7.82 5.38
N ASP A 37 18.30 -8.58 4.32
CA ASP A 37 18.41 -8.10 2.95
C ASP A 37 17.14 -8.36 2.10
N ALA A 38 16.09 -8.95 2.68
CA ALA A 38 14.86 -9.22 1.94
C ALA A 38 14.16 -7.92 1.55
N PRO A 39 13.69 -7.80 0.31
CA PRO A 39 12.99 -6.61 -0.14
C PRO A 39 11.68 -6.40 0.62
N LEU A 40 11.32 -5.14 0.78
CA LEU A 40 9.98 -4.74 1.20
C LEU A 40 9.11 -4.59 -0.04
N ILE A 41 7.93 -5.18 -0.01
CA ILE A 41 6.96 -5.10 -1.10
C ILE A 41 5.72 -4.41 -0.56
N ILE A 42 5.28 -3.35 -1.23
CA ILE A 42 4.08 -2.58 -0.88
C ILE A 42 3.13 -2.66 -2.08
N ARG A 43 1.93 -3.22 -1.89
CA ARG A 43 0.91 -3.33 -2.93
C ARG A 43 -0.28 -2.47 -2.57
N MET A 44 -0.55 -1.45 -3.39
CA MET A 44 -1.84 -0.77 -3.38
C MET A 44 -2.80 -1.59 -4.24
N LEU A 45 -3.68 -2.32 -3.58
CA LEU A 45 -4.58 -3.25 -4.23
C LEU A 45 -5.67 -2.51 -5.00
N ASP A 46 -6.00 -2.97 -6.21
CA ASP A 46 -7.20 -2.50 -6.90
C ASP A 46 -8.44 -3.10 -6.23
N ILE A 47 -8.93 -2.43 -5.23
CA ILE A 47 -10.08 -2.85 -4.41
C ILE A 47 -11.37 -2.12 -4.78
N GLY A 48 -11.41 -1.42 -5.92
CA GLY A 48 -12.48 -0.50 -6.25
C GLY A 48 -12.32 0.83 -5.53
N GLN A 49 -13.43 1.44 -5.09
CA GLN A 49 -13.35 2.65 -4.29
C GLN A 49 -12.94 2.30 -2.86
N GLY A 50 -11.90 2.97 -2.35
CA GLY A 50 -11.37 2.75 -1.01
C GLY A 50 -9.88 2.42 -0.99
N ASP A 51 -9.32 2.24 0.19
CA ASP A 51 -7.93 1.89 0.40
C ASP A 51 -7.76 0.45 0.87
N ALA A 52 -6.83 -0.27 0.24
CA ALA A 52 -6.32 -1.53 0.75
C ALA A 52 -4.84 -1.68 0.35
N ILE A 53 -3.95 -1.64 1.32
CA ILE A 53 -2.52 -1.69 1.08
C ILE A 53 -1.93 -2.91 1.79
N LEU A 54 -1.39 -3.84 1.02
CA LEU A 54 -0.72 -5.03 1.53
C LEU A 54 0.79 -4.80 1.53
N ILE A 55 1.41 -4.95 2.69
CA ILE A 55 2.84 -4.79 2.90
C ILE A 55 3.41 -6.17 3.25
N GLU A 56 4.47 -6.56 2.53
CA GLU A 56 5.10 -7.88 2.68
C GLU A 56 6.60 -7.73 2.88
N ARG A 57 7.16 -8.49 3.82
CA ARG A 57 8.59 -8.69 4.00
C ARG A 57 8.87 -10.04 4.66
N ASN A 58 9.78 -10.84 4.11
CA ASN A 58 10.15 -12.15 4.65
C ASN A 58 8.95 -13.10 4.88
N GLY A 59 7.94 -13.08 4.00
CA GLY A 59 6.73 -13.88 4.15
C GLY A 59 5.82 -13.46 5.32
N LYS A 60 6.08 -12.31 5.93
CA LYS A 60 5.20 -11.66 6.92
C LYS A 60 4.42 -10.55 6.25
N PHE A 61 3.22 -10.29 6.76
CA PHE A 61 2.27 -9.38 6.13
C PHE A 61 1.74 -8.34 7.12
N ALA A 62 1.59 -7.11 6.63
CA ALA A 62 0.81 -6.07 7.28
C ALA A 62 -0.22 -5.49 6.30
N LEU A 63 -1.30 -4.94 6.82
CA LEU A 63 -2.33 -4.24 6.06
C LEU A 63 -2.50 -2.82 6.59
N ILE A 64 -2.65 -1.87 5.68
CA ILE A 64 -3.19 -0.53 5.98
C ILE A 64 -4.49 -0.42 5.18
N ASP A 65 -5.60 -0.35 5.90
CA ASP A 65 -6.97 -0.44 5.39
C ASP A 65 -7.27 -1.71 4.56
N THR A 66 -8.51 -1.93 4.18
CA THR A 66 -8.96 -3.21 3.63
C THR A 66 -10.02 -3.08 2.53
N GLY A 67 -10.32 -1.84 2.11
CA GLY A 67 -11.33 -1.58 1.10
C GLY A 67 -12.77 -1.61 1.62
N ASP A 68 -13.71 -1.54 0.70
CA ASP A 68 -15.11 -1.39 1.01
C ASP A 68 -15.86 -2.73 1.25
N VAL A 69 -17.14 -2.59 1.58
CA VAL A 69 -18.05 -3.72 1.85
C VAL A 69 -18.38 -4.49 0.57
N GLU A 70 -18.49 -3.81 -0.56
CA GLU A 70 -18.94 -4.39 -1.83
C GLU A 70 -17.82 -5.25 -2.45
N HIS A 71 -16.56 -4.86 -2.23
CA HIS A 71 -15.39 -5.55 -2.77
C HIS A 71 -14.77 -6.59 -1.82
N ARG A 72 -15.48 -7.03 -0.79
CA ARG A 72 -15.04 -8.13 0.10
C ARG A 72 -14.58 -9.39 -0.63
N PRO A 73 -15.26 -9.87 -1.68
CA PRO A 73 -14.79 -11.03 -2.44
C PRO A 73 -13.41 -10.80 -3.05
N ARG A 74 -13.15 -9.59 -3.58
CA ARG A 74 -11.87 -9.19 -4.17
C ARG A 74 -10.76 -9.15 -3.12
N MET A 75 -11.05 -8.64 -1.92
CA MET A 75 -10.09 -8.71 -0.81
C MET A 75 -9.74 -10.15 -0.43
N ALA A 76 -10.72 -11.04 -0.35
CA ALA A 76 -10.47 -12.47 -0.09
C ALA A 76 -9.64 -13.13 -1.21
N GLU A 77 -9.84 -12.72 -2.46
CA GLU A 77 -9.07 -13.18 -3.61
C GLU A 77 -7.60 -12.72 -3.51
N TYR A 78 -7.34 -11.46 -3.17
CA TYR A 78 -5.98 -10.98 -2.95
C TYR A 78 -5.27 -11.69 -1.80
N LEU A 79 -5.95 -11.95 -0.69
CA LEU A 79 -5.37 -12.74 0.41
C LEU A 79 -4.92 -14.13 -0.07
N ARG A 80 -5.74 -14.79 -0.92
CA ARG A 80 -5.38 -16.08 -1.52
C ARG A 80 -4.25 -15.95 -2.53
N LYS A 81 -4.32 -14.97 -3.46
CA LYS A 81 -3.32 -14.68 -4.51
C LYS A 81 -1.93 -14.51 -3.93
N TYR A 82 -1.82 -13.78 -2.83
CA TYR A 82 -0.55 -13.49 -2.17
C TYR A 82 -0.22 -14.43 -1.00
N GLY A 83 -1.00 -15.49 -0.79
CA GLY A 83 -0.74 -16.51 0.24
C GLY A 83 -0.86 -16.01 1.68
N VAL A 84 -1.63 -14.94 1.92
CA VAL A 84 -1.77 -14.32 3.24
C VAL A 84 -2.63 -15.19 4.14
N LYS A 85 -2.01 -15.90 5.06
CA LYS A 85 -2.67 -16.73 6.09
C LYS A 85 -2.60 -16.10 7.48
N LYS A 86 -1.67 -15.20 7.67
CA LYS A 86 -1.46 -14.45 8.91
C LYS A 86 -1.09 -13.02 8.58
N VAL A 87 -1.67 -12.08 9.32
CA VAL A 87 -1.37 -10.65 9.25
C VAL A 87 -0.82 -10.23 10.61
N ASP A 88 0.44 -9.80 10.65
CA ASP A 88 1.10 -9.41 11.89
C ASP A 88 0.54 -8.07 12.39
N THR A 89 0.28 -7.14 11.48
CA THR A 89 -0.22 -5.80 11.81
C THR A 89 -1.31 -5.39 10.84
N VAL A 90 -2.45 -4.94 11.36
CA VAL A 90 -3.47 -4.23 10.59
C VAL A 90 -3.58 -2.82 11.14
N ILE A 91 -3.51 -1.81 10.29
CA ILE A 91 -3.88 -0.43 10.60
C ILE A 91 -5.20 -0.12 9.90
N ILE A 92 -6.19 0.33 10.64
CA ILE A 92 -7.40 0.97 10.09
C ILE A 92 -7.24 2.46 10.31
N THR A 93 -7.07 3.21 9.23
CA THR A 93 -6.79 4.64 9.30
C THR A 93 -7.95 5.40 9.94
N HIS A 94 -9.17 5.10 9.50
CA HIS A 94 -10.40 5.66 10.03
C HIS A 94 -11.61 4.74 9.75
N PRO A 95 -12.79 4.96 10.37
CA PRO A 95 -13.86 3.97 10.40
C PRO A 95 -14.81 3.98 9.19
N HIS A 96 -14.53 4.69 8.09
CA HIS A 96 -15.39 4.68 6.91
C HIS A 96 -15.42 3.31 6.23
N GLY A 97 -16.54 3.02 5.55
CA GLY A 97 -16.82 1.70 4.98
C GLY A 97 -15.84 1.27 3.90
N ASP A 98 -15.29 2.21 3.16
CA ASP A 98 -14.29 2.01 2.10
C ASP A 98 -12.85 1.82 2.61
N HIS A 99 -12.66 1.82 3.93
CA HIS A 99 -11.39 1.48 4.59
C HIS A 99 -11.51 0.22 5.46
N ILE A 100 -12.63 0.08 6.18
CA ILE A 100 -12.84 -1.01 7.14
C ILE A 100 -13.66 -2.17 6.55
N GLY A 101 -14.32 -1.97 5.41
CA GLY A 101 -15.30 -2.91 4.87
C GLY A 101 -14.75 -4.29 4.56
N GLY A 102 -13.53 -4.37 4.01
CA GLY A 102 -12.86 -5.62 3.69
C GLY A 102 -12.32 -6.40 4.90
N MET A 103 -12.30 -5.81 6.12
CA MET A 103 -11.88 -6.52 7.34
C MET A 103 -12.62 -7.83 7.57
N PHE A 104 -13.87 -7.93 7.11
CA PHE A 104 -14.64 -9.18 7.23
C PHE A 104 -14.04 -10.32 6.41
N SER A 105 -13.44 -10.00 5.23
CA SER A 105 -12.68 -10.97 4.44
C SER A 105 -11.36 -11.32 5.12
N VAL A 106 -10.68 -10.36 5.75
CA VAL A 106 -9.46 -10.63 6.51
C VAL A 106 -9.77 -11.55 7.69
N PHE A 107 -10.82 -11.25 8.47
CA PHE A 107 -11.27 -12.11 9.57
C PHE A 107 -11.60 -13.55 9.12
N ALA A 108 -12.13 -13.73 7.93
CA ALA A 108 -12.52 -15.06 7.44
C ALA A 108 -11.34 -15.87 6.89
N ASN A 109 -10.27 -15.23 6.41
CA ASN A 109 -9.22 -15.89 5.63
C ASN A 109 -7.83 -15.87 6.28
N ALA A 110 -7.60 -15.04 7.31
CA ALA A 110 -6.30 -14.89 7.94
C ALA A 110 -6.38 -14.78 9.47
N GLU A 111 -5.34 -15.25 10.15
CA GLU A 111 -5.08 -14.94 11.56
C GLU A 111 -4.58 -13.50 11.66
N ILE A 112 -5.07 -12.74 12.63
CA ILE A 112 -4.63 -11.36 12.87
C ILE A 112 -3.96 -11.29 14.24
N ARG A 113 -2.72 -10.83 14.28
CA ARG A 113 -1.96 -10.72 15.52
C ARG A 113 -2.26 -9.43 16.28
N GLN A 114 -2.33 -8.30 15.58
CA GLN A 114 -2.52 -6.99 16.19
C GLN A 114 -3.30 -6.07 15.25
N VAL A 115 -4.25 -5.33 15.81
CA VAL A 115 -4.95 -4.26 15.10
C VAL A 115 -4.63 -2.93 15.77
N TYR A 116 -4.40 -1.92 14.94
CA TYR A 116 -4.33 -0.52 15.31
C TYR A 116 -5.44 0.24 14.60
N ASP A 117 -6.06 1.18 15.28
CA ASP A 117 -7.00 2.13 14.67
C ASP A 117 -6.93 3.49 15.36
N ASN A 118 -7.67 4.47 14.83
CA ASN A 118 -7.69 5.81 15.38
C ASN A 118 -8.54 5.96 16.67
N GLY A 119 -9.19 4.92 17.14
CA GLY A 119 -10.00 4.93 18.37
C GLY A 119 -11.27 5.76 18.32
N VAL A 120 -11.60 6.36 17.18
CA VAL A 120 -12.78 7.21 17.04
C VAL A 120 -14.05 6.36 16.96
N PRO A 121 -14.97 6.50 17.91
CA PRO A 121 -16.23 5.79 17.86
C PRO A 121 -17.16 6.39 16.81
N THR A 122 -17.89 5.52 16.11
CA THR A 122 -18.90 5.94 15.14
C THR A 122 -20.18 5.09 15.27
N SER A 123 -21.29 5.64 14.79
CA SER A 123 -22.58 4.94 14.75
C SER A 123 -22.69 3.91 13.62
N LEU A 124 -21.73 3.87 12.69
CA LEU A 124 -21.72 2.99 11.52
C LEU A 124 -21.81 1.51 11.93
N SER A 125 -22.74 0.78 11.31
CA SER A 125 -22.97 -0.64 11.60
C SER A 125 -21.75 -1.51 11.29
N THR A 126 -21.00 -1.17 10.23
CA THR A 126 -19.75 -1.81 9.85
C THR A 126 -18.73 -1.71 10.97
N TYR A 127 -18.52 -0.51 11.54
CA TYR A 127 -17.62 -0.31 12.66
C TYR A 127 -18.05 -1.07 13.92
N LYS A 128 -19.33 -1.00 14.28
CA LYS A 128 -19.86 -1.76 15.43
C LYS A 128 -19.63 -3.26 15.30
N THR A 129 -19.85 -3.79 14.10
CA THR A 129 -19.62 -5.22 13.82
C THR A 129 -18.14 -5.58 13.87
N TYR A 130 -17.28 -4.76 13.27
CA TYR A 130 -15.83 -4.91 13.36
C TYR A 130 -15.37 -4.98 14.82
N ARG A 131 -15.77 -4.03 15.66
CA ARG A 131 -15.44 -4.00 17.09
C ARG A 131 -15.91 -5.27 17.80
N LYS A 132 -17.15 -5.67 17.57
CA LYS A 132 -17.71 -6.92 18.16
C LYS A 132 -16.92 -8.17 17.77
N ILE A 133 -16.40 -8.24 16.53
CA ILE A 133 -15.58 -9.37 16.09
C ILE A 133 -14.22 -9.36 16.78
N LEU A 134 -13.56 -8.22 16.89
CA LEU A 134 -12.28 -8.08 17.60
C LEU A 134 -12.41 -8.57 19.05
N ASP A 135 -13.44 -8.10 19.75
CA ASP A 135 -13.70 -8.47 21.16
C ASP A 135 -14.00 -9.97 21.29
N LYS A 136 -14.89 -10.51 20.45
CA LYS A 136 -15.26 -11.94 20.45
C LYS A 136 -14.05 -12.85 20.19
N ARG A 137 -13.16 -12.46 19.28
CA ARG A 137 -11.98 -13.23 18.91
C ARG A 137 -10.77 -12.92 19.78
N LYS A 138 -10.89 -11.99 20.73
CA LYS A 138 -9.81 -11.51 21.58
C LYS A 138 -8.58 -11.04 20.78
N ILE A 139 -8.82 -10.39 19.61
CA ILE A 139 -7.75 -9.83 18.80
C ILE A 139 -7.26 -8.55 19.48
N PRO A 140 -5.96 -8.44 19.80
CA PRO A 140 -5.40 -7.26 20.43
C PRO A 140 -5.64 -6.01 19.57
N ARG A 141 -6.12 -4.95 20.19
CA ARG A 141 -6.36 -3.66 19.55
C ARG A 141 -5.74 -2.54 20.37
N ARG A 142 -5.08 -1.61 19.69
CA ARG A 142 -4.53 -0.39 20.28
C ARG A 142 -4.84 0.82 19.40
N THR A 143 -5.12 1.94 20.04
CA THR A 143 -5.27 3.23 19.33
C THR A 143 -3.89 3.82 19.03
N LEU A 144 -3.76 4.48 17.86
CA LEU A 144 -2.57 5.25 17.49
C LEU A 144 -2.89 6.74 17.41
N ARG A 145 -1.91 7.56 17.80
CA ARG A 145 -1.93 9.01 17.69
C ARG A 145 -0.59 9.55 17.20
N GLY A 146 -0.60 10.76 16.67
CA GLY A 146 0.62 11.44 16.24
C GLY A 146 1.71 11.44 17.30
N GLY A 147 2.95 11.22 16.89
CA GLY A 147 4.12 11.04 17.74
C GLY A 147 4.46 9.60 18.11
N GLU A 148 3.54 8.65 17.97
CA GLU A 148 3.79 7.25 18.27
C GLU A 148 4.59 6.56 17.16
N LYS A 149 5.34 5.53 17.54
CA LYS A 149 6.11 4.67 16.61
C LYS A 149 5.78 3.22 16.86
N ILE A 150 5.58 2.48 15.79
CA ILE A 150 5.37 1.03 15.81
C ILE A 150 6.28 0.34 14.79
N GLN A 151 6.34 -0.99 14.85
CA GLN A 151 6.87 -1.81 13.78
C GLN A 151 5.67 -2.41 13.01
N LEU A 152 5.55 -2.10 11.72
CA LEU A 152 4.55 -2.78 10.86
C LEU A 152 4.93 -4.25 10.71
N LEU A 153 6.19 -4.49 10.42
CA LEU A 153 6.87 -5.77 10.34
C LEU A 153 8.26 -5.60 10.95
N ASP A 154 8.97 -6.69 11.23
CA ASP A 154 10.34 -6.63 11.76
C ASP A 154 11.24 -5.80 10.83
N GLY A 155 11.85 -4.74 11.38
CA GLY A 155 12.70 -3.82 10.64
C GLY A 155 11.97 -2.88 9.67
N VAL A 156 10.65 -2.72 9.82
CA VAL A 156 9.82 -1.77 9.05
C VAL A 156 9.13 -0.80 10.01
N PRO A 157 9.85 0.21 10.52
CA PRO A 157 9.28 1.21 11.40
C PRO A 157 8.24 2.07 10.69
N PHE A 158 7.21 2.44 11.44
CA PHE A 158 6.13 3.31 11.03
C PHE A 158 5.94 4.39 12.11
N THR A 159 6.18 5.63 11.73
CA THR A 159 6.01 6.79 12.62
C THR A 159 4.67 7.44 12.31
N VAL A 160 3.79 7.49 13.30
CA VAL A 160 2.49 8.16 13.19
C VAL A 160 2.71 9.66 13.33
N VAL A 161 2.32 10.42 12.32
CA VAL A 161 2.44 11.89 12.30
C VAL A 161 1.09 12.59 12.50
N GLY A 162 0.00 11.85 12.36
CA GLY A 162 -1.38 12.29 12.62
C GLY A 162 -2.30 11.08 12.93
N PRO A 163 -3.49 11.31 13.53
CA PRO A 163 -4.01 12.61 13.97
C PRO A 163 -3.36 13.05 15.28
N LEU A 164 -3.13 14.37 15.39
CA LEU A 164 -2.56 14.99 16.59
C LEU A 164 -3.65 15.37 17.61
N GLU A 165 -4.75 15.90 17.11
CA GLU A 165 -5.88 16.39 17.89
C GLU A 165 -7.19 15.85 17.29
N LYS A 166 -8.30 16.08 18.00
CA LYS A 166 -9.62 15.83 17.45
C LYS A 166 -9.95 16.89 16.40
N SER A 167 -10.48 16.45 15.26
CA SER A 167 -10.89 17.36 14.21
C SER A 167 -12.09 18.21 14.61
N ASN A 168 -12.04 19.48 14.24
CA ASN A 168 -13.12 20.44 14.37
C ASN A 168 -13.87 20.67 13.03
N ALA A 169 -13.61 19.87 12.01
CA ALA A 169 -14.23 19.98 10.71
C ALA A 169 -15.77 19.93 10.78
N ARG A 170 -16.41 20.69 9.89
CA ARG A 170 -17.87 20.67 9.79
C ARG A 170 -18.35 19.38 9.11
N GLY A 171 -19.27 18.68 9.76
CA GLY A 171 -19.81 17.41 9.29
C GLY A 171 -19.04 16.19 9.81
N GLU A 172 -19.78 15.11 10.08
CA GLU A 172 -19.23 13.89 10.67
C GLU A 172 -18.18 13.22 9.76
N ASN A 173 -18.46 13.13 8.47
CA ASN A 173 -17.56 12.50 7.51
C ASN A 173 -16.19 13.22 7.46
N SER A 174 -16.19 14.56 7.32
CA SER A 174 -14.95 15.34 7.31
C SER A 174 -14.17 15.21 8.61
N ARG A 175 -14.87 15.19 9.77
CA ARG A 175 -14.19 14.94 11.06
C ARG A 175 -13.52 13.57 11.08
N GLN A 176 -14.22 12.51 10.63
CA GLN A 176 -13.65 11.18 10.59
C GLN A 176 -12.47 11.08 9.62
N ASN A 177 -12.55 11.74 8.46
CA ASN A 177 -11.45 11.83 7.51
C ASN A 177 -10.21 12.52 8.14
N ASN A 178 -10.39 13.67 8.75
CA ASN A 178 -9.30 14.41 9.41
C ASN A 178 -8.78 13.73 10.69
N GLU A 179 -9.44 12.70 11.18
CA GLU A 179 -8.92 11.83 12.24
C GLU A 179 -8.29 10.54 11.68
N SER A 180 -7.96 10.50 10.38
CA SER A 180 -7.21 9.40 9.77
C SER A 180 -5.82 9.25 10.40
N ILE A 181 -5.38 8.02 10.62
CA ILE A 181 -3.98 7.75 10.95
C ILE A 181 -3.14 8.11 9.73
N VAL A 182 -2.30 9.12 9.89
CA VAL A 182 -1.27 9.50 8.91
C VAL A 182 0.07 8.98 9.41
N GLY A 183 0.81 8.25 8.58
CA GLY A 183 2.06 7.69 9.05
C GLY A 183 3.11 7.50 7.98
N LEU A 184 4.35 7.68 8.40
CA LEU A 184 5.56 7.56 7.59
C LEU A 184 6.20 6.19 7.81
N LEU A 185 6.19 5.36 6.78
CA LEU A 185 6.97 4.14 6.71
C LEU A 185 8.40 4.47 6.27
N LYS A 186 9.37 3.85 6.93
CA LYS A 186 10.78 3.95 6.57
C LYS A 186 11.39 2.56 6.41
N TYR A 187 12.14 2.34 5.34
CA TYR A 187 12.92 1.14 5.12
C TYR A 187 14.26 1.50 4.46
N GLY A 188 15.34 1.46 5.24
CA GLY A 188 16.61 2.02 4.81
C GLY A 188 16.49 3.51 4.50
N ASN A 189 16.80 3.89 3.25
CA ASN A 189 16.65 5.24 2.73
C ASN A 189 15.30 5.47 2.04
N PHE A 190 14.51 4.40 1.84
CA PHE A 190 13.18 4.50 1.25
C PHE A 190 12.17 4.97 2.28
N THR A 191 11.28 5.87 1.86
CA THR A 191 10.17 6.39 2.69
C THR A 191 8.88 6.46 1.89
N MET A 192 7.76 6.12 2.54
CA MET A 192 6.41 6.29 1.97
C MET A 192 5.48 6.84 3.04
N LEU A 193 4.76 7.91 2.70
CA LEU A 193 3.75 8.52 3.57
C LEU A 193 2.36 8.01 3.17
N PHE A 194 1.63 7.49 4.16
CA PHE A 194 0.24 7.06 4.05
C PHE A 194 -0.63 8.07 4.79
N THR A 195 -1.66 8.59 4.13
CA THR A 195 -2.46 9.69 4.65
C THR A 195 -3.90 9.30 4.98
N GLY A 196 -4.30 8.04 4.68
CA GLY A 196 -5.71 7.69 4.74
C GLY A 196 -6.53 8.71 3.95
N ASP A 197 -7.56 9.26 4.59
CA ASP A 197 -8.42 10.29 4.02
C ASP A 197 -8.23 11.67 4.66
N ALA A 198 -7.08 11.91 5.30
CA ALA A 198 -6.75 13.22 5.86
C ALA A 198 -7.02 14.33 4.84
N GLU A 199 -7.73 15.35 5.29
CA GLU A 199 -8.07 16.53 4.51
C GLU A 199 -7.18 17.73 4.91
N ALA A 200 -7.39 18.87 4.31
CA ALA A 200 -6.56 20.08 4.50
C ALA A 200 -6.40 20.50 5.97
N GLU A 201 -7.40 20.26 6.83
CA GLU A 201 -7.31 20.58 8.25
C GLU A 201 -6.23 19.75 8.96
N GLU A 202 -6.22 18.43 8.73
CA GLU A 202 -5.23 17.54 9.34
C GLU A 202 -3.85 17.73 8.71
N GLU A 203 -3.78 17.93 7.38
CA GLU A 203 -2.52 18.27 6.70
C GLU A 203 -1.88 19.52 7.33
N ALA A 204 -2.66 20.58 7.56
CA ALA A 204 -2.19 21.81 8.21
C ALA A 204 -1.76 21.59 9.68
N SER A 205 -2.51 20.75 10.41
CA SER A 205 -2.18 20.37 11.80
C SER A 205 -0.84 19.65 11.87
N ILE A 206 -0.62 18.68 10.98
CA ILE A 206 0.64 17.92 10.87
C ILE A 206 1.81 18.88 10.55
N LEU A 207 1.66 19.78 9.58
CA LEU A 207 2.71 20.74 9.23
C LEU A 207 3.04 21.66 10.39
N LYS A 208 2.02 22.16 11.09
CA LYS A 208 2.19 23.02 12.26
C LYS A 208 2.93 22.34 13.40
N SER A 209 2.80 21.03 13.54
CA SER A 209 3.50 20.25 14.57
C SER A 209 5.01 20.14 14.33
N GLY A 210 5.48 20.42 13.13
CA GLY A 210 6.87 20.21 12.73
C GLY A 210 7.24 18.73 12.50
N ALA A 211 6.25 17.84 12.36
CA ALA A 211 6.49 16.43 12.05
C ALA A 211 7.22 16.26 10.72
N ASP A 212 8.16 15.33 10.66
CA ASP A 212 8.82 14.96 9.41
C ASP A 212 7.87 14.14 8.53
N VAL A 213 7.44 14.77 7.43
CA VAL A 213 6.55 14.16 6.42
C VAL A 213 7.26 13.87 5.10
N LYS A 214 8.56 14.21 5.00
CA LYS A 214 9.30 14.05 3.75
C LYS A 214 9.34 12.59 3.31
N SER A 215 8.87 12.32 2.09
CA SER A 215 8.81 10.94 1.59
C SER A 215 9.02 10.84 0.10
N ILE A 216 9.58 9.71 -0.35
CA ILE A 216 9.81 9.40 -1.76
C ILE A 216 8.49 9.12 -2.48
N VAL A 217 7.57 8.42 -1.80
CA VAL A 217 6.24 8.11 -2.33
C VAL A 217 5.17 8.62 -1.37
N LEU A 218 4.13 9.19 -1.92
CA LEU A 218 2.94 9.64 -1.18
C LEU A 218 1.72 8.83 -1.62
N LYS A 219 0.97 8.24 -0.70
CA LYS A 219 -0.42 7.86 -0.94
C LYS A 219 -1.26 9.13 -0.83
N ALA A 220 -1.91 9.54 -1.92
CA ALA A 220 -2.74 10.73 -1.93
C ALA A 220 -3.89 10.62 -0.92
N GLY A 221 -4.14 11.69 -0.18
CA GLY A 221 -5.25 11.76 0.75
C GLY A 221 -6.60 11.64 0.05
N HIS A 222 -7.54 10.96 0.71
CA HIS A 222 -8.95 10.87 0.34
C HIS A 222 -9.16 10.54 -1.15
N HIS A 223 -8.46 9.51 -1.62
CA HIS A 223 -8.55 8.98 -3.00
C HIS A 223 -8.29 10.02 -4.09
N GLY A 224 -7.52 11.07 -3.77
CA GLY A 224 -7.30 12.21 -4.67
C GLY A 224 -8.45 13.21 -4.68
N SER A 225 -9.22 13.32 -3.60
CA SER A 225 -10.23 14.37 -3.40
C SER A 225 -9.64 15.77 -3.52
N LYS A 226 -10.46 16.73 -3.90
CA LYS A 226 -10.11 18.16 -3.89
C LYS A 226 -9.86 18.73 -2.49
N THR A 227 -10.35 18.04 -1.45
CA THR A 227 -10.24 18.47 -0.04
C THR A 227 -8.88 18.12 0.58
N SER A 228 -8.07 17.32 -0.11
CA SER A 228 -6.76 16.83 0.36
C SER A 228 -5.63 17.20 -0.59
N SER A 229 -4.41 16.86 -0.23
CA SER A 229 -3.18 17.11 -0.99
C SER A 229 -3.02 18.60 -1.30
N THR A 230 -3.05 19.43 -0.23
CA THR A 230 -2.81 20.88 -0.32
C THR A 230 -1.42 21.16 -0.88
N GLU A 231 -1.22 22.36 -1.45
CA GLU A 231 0.07 22.75 -2.03
C GLU A 231 1.16 22.76 -0.97
N GLU A 232 0.87 23.28 0.20
CA GLU A 232 1.78 23.37 1.35
C GLU A 232 2.20 21.97 1.82
N PHE A 233 1.23 21.07 1.99
CA PHE A 233 1.51 19.69 2.41
C PHE A 233 2.34 18.96 1.37
N HIS A 234 1.98 19.09 0.10
CA HIS A 234 2.73 18.49 -0.98
C HIS A 234 4.17 18.97 -1.07
N HIS A 235 4.41 20.29 -0.90
CA HIS A 235 5.76 20.85 -0.86
C HIS A 235 6.58 20.29 0.32
N ALA A 236 5.97 20.14 1.48
CA ALA A 236 6.64 19.57 2.65
C ALA A 236 6.98 18.09 2.46
N VAL A 237 6.08 17.30 1.87
CA VAL A 237 6.30 15.87 1.56
C VAL A 237 7.33 15.72 0.44
N SER A 238 7.27 16.55 -0.58
CA SER A 238 8.16 16.57 -1.76
C SER A 238 8.34 15.18 -2.43
N PRO A 239 7.25 14.49 -2.79
CA PRO A 239 7.31 13.13 -3.30
C PRO A 239 7.78 13.11 -4.76
N LYS A 240 8.42 12.00 -5.16
CA LYS A 240 8.73 11.69 -6.56
C LYS A 240 7.57 10.98 -7.26
N ALA A 241 6.78 10.21 -6.50
CA ALA A 241 5.62 9.51 -7.01
C ALA A 241 4.43 9.63 -6.06
N VAL A 242 3.23 9.70 -6.63
CA VAL A 242 1.97 9.72 -5.90
C VAL A 242 1.12 8.52 -6.30
N PHE A 243 0.68 7.75 -5.31
CA PHE A 243 -0.26 6.65 -5.49
C PHE A 243 -1.67 7.09 -5.13
N ILE A 244 -2.62 6.82 -6.01
CA ILE A 244 -4.04 7.11 -5.81
C ILE A 244 -4.83 5.81 -5.89
N SER A 245 -5.43 5.42 -4.78
CA SER A 245 -6.38 4.32 -4.73
C SER A 245 -7.79 4.87 -4.96
N CYS A 246 -8.44 4.44 -6.02
CA CYS A 246 -9.81 4.83 -6.36
C CYS A 246 -10.44 3.83 -7.32
N GLY A 247 -11.76 3.74 -7.34
CA GLY A 247 -12.52 2.86 -8.22
C GLY A 247 -12.74 3.47 -9.60
N ALA A 248 -12.66 2.66 -10.65
CA ALA A 248 -13.06 3.07 -11.99
C ALA A 248 -14.56 3.44 -12.02
N GLY A 249 -14.87 4.61 -12.56
CA GLY A 249 -16.25 5.08 -12.66
C GLY A 249 -16.92 5.41 -11.32
N ASN A 250 -16.14 5.66 -10.25
CA ASN A 250 -16.69 5.97 -8.94
C ASN A 250 -17.59 7.22 -8.95
N ASN A 251 -18.62 7.20 -8.09
CA ASN A 251 -19.62 8.28 -8.01
C ASN A 251 -19.12 9.55 -7.29
N TYR A 252 -17.92 9.53 -6.72
CA TYR A 252 -17.32 10.65 -5.97
C TYR A 252 -16.58 11.62 -6.87
N GLY A 253 -16.29 11.22 -8.12
CA GLY A 253 -15.44 11.98 -9.04
C GLY A 253 -13.97 11.99 -8.62
N HIS A 254 -13.52 10.95 -7.94
CA HIS A 254 -12.13 10.77 -7.52
C HIS A 254 -11.31 10.00 -8.58
N PRO A 255 -10.03 10.38 -8.80
CA PRO A 255 -9.42 11.59 -8.28
C PRO A 255 -10.01 12.84 -8.93
N SER A 256 -10.11 13.92 -8.15
CA SER A 256 -10.68 15.16 -8.63
C SER A 256 -9.83 15.79 -9.74
N ARG A 257 -10.50 16.44 -10.71
CA ARG A 257 -9.78 17.18 -11.78
C ARG A 257 -8.82 18.22 -11.20
N GLN A 258 -9.19 18.84 -10.08
CA GLN A 258 -8.36 19.85 -9.42
C GLN A 258 -7.07 19.22 -8.86
N THR A 259 -7.16 18.09 -8.17
CA THR A 259 -5.99 17.36 -7.66
C THR A 259 -5.09 16.90 -8.80
N MET A 260 -5.65 16.33 -9.86
CA MET A 260 -4.87 15.89 -11.02
C MET A 260 -4.11 17.03 -11.68
N LYS A 261 -4.74 18.21 -11.85
CA LYS A 261 -4.07 19.41 -12.40
C LYS A 261 -2.92 19.90 -11.51
N ARG A 262 -3.06 19.82 -10.17
CA ARG A 262 -1.97 20.17 -9.25
C ARG A 262 -0.78 19.23 -9.44
N LEU A 263 -1.03 17.91 -9.40
CA LEU A 263 0.02 16.90 -9.56
C LEU A 263 0.75 17.02 -10.91
N GLU A 264 -0.01 17.26 -12.00
CA GLU A 264 0.54 17.51 -13.33
C GLU A 264 1.44 18.76 -13.35
N LYS A 265 0.96 19.87 -12.78
CA LYS A 265 1.74 21.13 -12.65
C LYS A 265 3.09 20.90 -11.95
N TRP A 266 3.13 19.98 -10.99
CA TRP A 266 4.34 19.68 -10.21
C TRP A 266 5.24 18.61 -10.86
N GLY A 267 4.83 18.07 -12.02
CA GLY A 267 5.64 17.11 -12.79
C GLY A 267 5.87 15.79 -12.07
N ILE A 268 4.90 15.31 -11.29
CA ILE A 268 5.03 14.13 -10.45
C ILE A 268 4.47 12.91 -11.15
N ASP A 269 5.14 11.78 -11.01
CA ASP A 269 4.65 10.49 -11.48
C ASP A 269 3.42 10.06 -10.68
N VAL A 270 2.29 9.89 -11.37
CA VAL A 270 1.02 9.50 -10.75
C VAL A 270 0.63 8.08 -11.15
N TYR A 271 0.42 7.24 -10.15
CA TYR A 271 -0.04 5.86 -10.30
C TYR A 271 -1.44 5.72 -9.73
N ARG A 272 -2.38 5.14 -10.50
CA ARG A 272 -3.81 5.09 -10.15
C ARG A 272 -4.34 3.68 -10.30
N THR A 273 -5.00 3.15 -9.25
CA THR A 273 -5.57 1.79 -9.29
C THR A 273 -6.69 1.63 -10.31
N ASP A 274 -7.52 2.65 -10.53
CA ASP A 274 -8.64 2.63 -11.49
C ASP A 274 -8.19 2.53 -12.97
N ARG A 275 -6.91 2.76 -13.25
CA ARG A 275 -6.34 2.71 -14.61
C ARG A 275 -5.28 1.64 -14.80
N GLN A 276 -4.61 1.26 -13.73
CA GLN A 276 -3.39 0.45 -13.80
C GLN A 276 -3.51 -0.85 -12.99
N GLY A 277 -4.70 -1.10 -12.41
CA GLY A 277 -4.90 -2.24 -11.52
C GLY A 277 -4.08 -2.11 -10.24
N THR A 278 -3.67 -3.21 -9.66
CA THR A 278 -2.80 -3.23 -8.49
C THR A 278 -1.43 -2.63 -8.80
N ILE A 279 -1.02 -1.65 -7.99
CA ILE A 279 0.29 -1.00 -8.09
C ILE A 279 1.21 -1.65 -7.05
N THR A 280 2.34 -2.18 -7.51
CA THR A 280 3.31 -2.85 -6.64
C THR A 280 4.62 -2.07 -6.62
N LEU A 281 5.07 -1.69 -5.44
CA LEU A 281 6.38 -1.11 -5.18
C LEU A 281 7.24 -2.14 -4.46
N THR A 282 8.44 -2.37 -4.98
CA THR A 282 9.46 -3.24 -4.38
C THR A 282 10.70 -2.41 -4.07
N THR A 283 11.26 -2.54 -2.86
CA THR A 283 12.46 -1.81 -2.48
C THR A 283 13.41 -2.65 -1.61
N ASP A 284 14.70 -2.46 -1.84
CA ASP A 284 15.77 -2.98 -0.98
C ASP A 284 16.19 -1.98 0.12
N GLY A 285 15.51 -0.84 0.20
CA GLY A 285 15.81 0.28 1.09
C GLY A 285 16.78 1.32 0.52
N LYS A 286 17.36 1.09 -0.65
CA LYS A 286 18.21 2.03 -1.39
C LYS A 286 17.60 2.40 -2.75
N HIS A 287 17.14 1.39 -3.44
CA HIS A 287 16.48 1.49 -4.74
C HIS A 287 15.02 1.05 -4.61
N TYR A 288 14.19 1.48 -5.52
CA TYR A 288 12.81 1.01 -5.62
C TYR A 288 12.39 0.86 -7.07
N GLU A 289 11.46 -0.03 -7.29
CA GLU A 289 10.80 -0.27 -8.57
C GLU A 289 9.29 -0.22 -8.37
N ILE A 290 8.58 0.31 -9.36
CA ILE A 290 7.11 0.37 -9.36
C ILE A 290 6.62 -0.39 -10.59
N THR A 291 5.80 -1.41 -10.36
CA THR A 291 5.13 -2.19 -11.40
C THR A 291 3.62 -2.04 -11.30
N LYS A 292 2.93 -2.24 -12.41
CA LYS A 292 1.48 -2.09 -12.55
C LYS A 292 0.92 -3.39 -13.10
N GLU A 293 -0.33 -3.70 -12.77
CA GLU A 293 -1.00 -4.90 -13.26
C GLU A 293 -1.40 -4.76 -14.74
N HIS A 294 -1.65 -3.51 -15.20
CA HIS A 294 -2.00 -3.17 -16.59
C HIS A 294 -1.16 -2.01 -17.12
#